data_88bd68962a09016aa656106c3a2ce5c0
#
_entry.id   88bd68962a09016aa656106c3a2ce5c0
#
_cell.length_a   1.000
_cell.length_b   1.000
_cell.length_c   1.000
_cell.angle_alpha   90.00
_cell.angle_beta   90.00
_cell.angle_gamma   90.00
#
_symmetry.space_group_name_H-M   'P 1'
#
loop_
_entity.id
_entity.type
_entity.pdbx_description
1 polymer ?
#
loop_
_entity_poly.entity_id
_entity_poly.type
_entity_poly.pdbx_seq_one_letter_code
_entity_poly.pdbx_strand_id
1 'polypeptide(L)'
;MTIQETILKHIDIDYSYRLAKRMEQFRSNEILGYRSAGSRAEFETGEMLKKEMESIGLSDVTKDAITVDGWEFKKAVLHFTAEDGTAHEVQLGAYQTTFVTDGPEEFELMYLGKGTASDYEGKDVTGKLVLVDINQRDEWWINYPVYQAHLKGARALIAVQCGGYGEIDDEALNAQDIAGPENAPAFSISRKDA
;
A
#
# COMPACT_ATOMS: atom_id res chain seq x y z
N MET A 1 11.92 -40.90 13.36
CA MET A 1 11.61 -39.66 12.65
C MET A 1 10.28 -39.18 13.14
N THR A 2 10.21 -37.98 13.67
CA THR A 2 8.97 -37.38 14.13
C THR A 2 8.16 -36.86 12.91
N ILE A 3 6.85 -36.64 13.07
CA ILE A 3 6.01 -36.02 12.03
C ILE A 3 6.60 -34.67 11.61
N GLN A 4 7.10 -33.90 12.57
CA GLN A 4 7.73 -32.60 12.31
C GLN A 4 8.98 -32.72 11.40
N GLU A 5 9.88 -33.68 11.69
CA GLU A 5 11.06 -33.94 10.85
C GLU A 5 10.67 -34.39 9.43
N THR A 6 9.58 -35.15 9.31
CA THR A 6 9.05 -35.58 8.01
C THR A 6 8.51 -34.38 7.23
N ILE A 7 7.72 -33.49 7.85
CA ILE A 7 7.20 -32.28 7.20
C ILE A 7 8.32 -31.38 6.73
N LEU A 8 9.32 -31.09 7.61
CA LEU A 8 10.43 -30.20 7.29
C LEU A 8 11.25 -30.67 6.07
N LYS A 9 11.38 -31.99 5.86
CA LYS A 9 12.08 -32.55 4.68
C LYS A 9 11.33 -32.34 3.36
N HIS A 10 10.04 -32.08 3.41
CA HIS A 10 9.20 -31.90 2.22
C HIS A 10 8.89 -30.42 1.93
N ILE A 11 9.41 -29.49 2.76
CA ILE A 11 9.29 -28.07 2.47
C ILE A 11 10.24 -27.72 1.32
N ASP A 12 9.68 -27.27 0.21
CA ASP A 12 10.41 -26.76 -0.95
C ASP A 12 10.26 -25.23 -1.01
N ILE A 13 11.30 -24.53 -0.49
CA ILE A 13 11.33 -23.06 -0.47
C ILE A 13 11.42 -22.50 -1.89
N ASP A 14 12.16 -23.17 -2.76
CA ASP A 14 12.30 -22.73 -4.16
C ASP A 14 10.98 -22.82 -4.92
N TYR A 15 10.19 -23.87 -4.65
CA TYR A 15 8.83 -23.98 -5.20
C TYR A 15 7.97 -22.82 -4.73
N SER A 16 7.96 -22.52 -3.44
CA SER A 16 7.18 -21.42 -2.85
C SER A 16 7.59 -20.07 -3.44
N TYR A 17 8.90 -19.85 -3.61
CA TYR A 17 9.42 -18.63 -4.23
C TYR A 17 9.02 -18.50 -5.70
N ARG A 18 9.15 -19.58 -6.49
CA ARG A 18 8.70 -19.59 -7.90
C ARG A 18 7.21 -19.32 -8.02
N LEU A 19 6.39 -19.85 -7.11
CA LEU A 19 4.95 -19.58 -7.10
C LEU A 19 4.66 -18.11 -6.81
N ALA A 20 5.34 -17.51 -5.83
CA ALA A 20 5.23 -16.09 -5.53
C ALA A 20 5.61 -15.23 -6.76
N LYS A 21 6.71 -15.58 -7.44
CA LYS A 21 7.12 -14.90 -8.68
C LYS A 21 6.10 -15.01 -9.82
N ARG A 22 5.42 -16.13 -9.92
CA ARG A 22 4.31 -16.26 -10.89
C ARG A 22 3.12 -15.36 -10.54
N MET A 23 2.83 -15.20 -9.24
CA MET A 23 1.77 -14.30 -8.78
C MET A 23 2.05 -12.83 -9.09
N GLU A 24 3.32 -12.40 -9.09
CA GLU A 24 3.72 -11.04 -9.45
C GLU A 24 3.40 -10.66 -10.91
N GLN A 25 3.17 -11.62 -11.78
CA GLN A 25 2.84 -11.38 -13.19
C GLN A 25 1.42 -10.85 -13.39
N PHE A 26 0.54 -11.07 -12.41
CA PHE A 26 -0.84 -10.59 -12.43
C PHE A 26 -0.92 -9.22 -11.76
N ARG A 27 -1.09 -8.19 -12.55
CA ARG A 27 -1.07 -6.79 -12.11
C ARG A 27 -2.34 -6.07 -12.54
N SER A 28 -2.91 -5.28 -11.65
CA SER A 28 -3.98 -4.33 -11.96
C SER A 28 -3.46 -2.92 -12.24
N ASN A 29 -2.20 -2.65 -11.86
CA ASN A 29 -1.51 -1.41 -12.14
C ASN A 29 -0.09 -1.69 -12.63
N GLU A 30 0.24 -1.21 -13.83
CA GLU A 30 1.53 -1.49 -14.48
C GLU A 30 2.69 -0.72 -13.83
N ILE A 31 2.42 0.45 -13.26
CA ILE A 31 3.45 1.31 -12.65
C ILE A 31 3.88 0.76 -11.30
N LEU A 32 2.91 0.47 -10.43
CA LEU A 32 3.17 0.04 -9.05
C LEU A 32 3.22 -1.48 -8.88
N GLY A 33 2.80 -2.24 -9.89
CA GLY A 33 2.91 -3.69 -9.92
C GLY A 33 2.06 -4.44 -8.90
N TYR A 34 1.03 -3.83 -8.32
CA TYR A 34 0.10 -4.47 -7.38
C TYR A 34 -1.16 -4.99 -8.09
N ARG A 35 -1.99 -5.72 -7.34
CA ARG A 35 -3.36 -6.08 -7.73
C ARG A 35 -4.31 -5.77 -6.59
N SER A 36 -5.33 -4.99 -6.91
CA SER A 36 -6.37 -4.64 -5.96
C SER A 36 -7.43 -5.74 -5.85
N ALA A 37 -8.10 -5.80 -4.70
CA ALA A 37 -9.26 -6.63 -4.50
C ALA A 37 -10.36 -6.30 -5.53
N GLY A 38 -11.06 -7.31 -6.02
CA GLY A 38 -12.10 -7.18 -7.05
C GLY A 38 -11.58 -6.94 -8.48
N SER A 39 -10.25 -6.85 -8.68
CA SER A 39 -9.66 -6.66 -10.00
C SER A 39 -9.65 -7.96 -10.82
N ARG A 40 -9.57 -7.81 -12.16
CA ARG A 40 -9.34 -8.94 -13.04
C ARG A 40 -8.05 -9.70 -12.72
N ALA A 41 -6.99 -8.98 -12.36
CA ALA A 41 -5.71 -9.55 -11.97
C ALA A 41 -5.82 -10.42 -10.71
N GLU A 42 -6.61 -10.04 -9.73
CA GLU A 42 -6.91 -10.88 -8.57
C GLU A 42 -7.65 -12.15 -8.98
N PHE A 43 -8.70 -12.03 -9.80
CA PHE A 43 -9.44 -13.18 -10.31
C PHE A 43 -8.53 -14.18 -11.05
N GLU A 44 -7.68 -13.69 -11.95
CA GLU A 44 -6.73 -14.51 -12.72
C GLU A 44 -5.67 -15.16 -11.82
N THR A 45 -5.22 -14.47 -10.79
CA THR A 45 -4.34 -15.05 -9.75
C THR A 45 -5.03 -16.21 -9.03
N GLY A 46 -6.29 -16.03 -8.66
CA GLY A 46 -7.09 -17.08 -8.03
C GLY A 46 -7.28 -18.31 -8.93
N GLU A 47 -7.48 -18.13 -10.23
CA GLU A 47 -7.54 -19.22 -11.20
C GLU A 47 -6.21 -19.97 -11.33
N MET A 48 -5.09 -19.22 -11.34
CA MET A 48 -3.76 -19.82 -11.37
C MET A 48 -3.48 -20.63 -10.10
N LEU A 49 -3.80 -20.09 -8.92
CA LEU A 49 -3.60 -20.77 -7.65
C LEU A 49 -4.49 -22.03 -7.53
N LYS A 50 -5.74 -21.96 -7.98
CA LYS A 50 -6.62 -23.13 -8.02
C LYS A 50 -6.01 -24.25 -8.84
N LYS A 51 -5.56 -23.97 -10.05
CA LYS A 51 -4.91 -24.96 -10.93
C LYS A 51 -3.63 -25.54 -10.28
N GLU A 52 -2.87 -24.71 -9.60
CA GLU A 52 -1.67 -25.15 -8.88
C GLU A 52 -2.01 -26.10 -7.75
N MET A 53 -3.02 -25.79 -6.93
CA MET A 53 -3.50 -26.64 -5.85
C MET A 53 -3.99 -27.99 -6.37
N GLU A 54 -4.75 -28.01 -7.46
CA GLU A 54 -5.20 -29.24 -8.11
C GLU A 54 -4.02 -30.06 -8.66
N SER A 55 -3.00 -29.40 -9.23
CA SER A 55 -1.83 -30.05 -9.82
C SER A 55 -0.94 -30.78 -8.79
N ILE A 56 -0.91 -30.27 -7.55
CA ILE A 56 -0.18 -30.93 -6.44
C ILE A 56 -1.02 -31.98 -5.69
N GLY A 57 -2.21 -32.29 -6.20
CA GLY A 57 -3.05 -33.38 -5.74
C GLY A 57 -4.08 -33.02 -4.67
N LEU A 58 -4.37 -31.74 -4.45
CA LEU A 58 -5.49 -31.35 -3.60
C LEU A 58 -6.81 -31.63 -4.35
N SER A 59 -7.80 -32.17 -3.63
CA SER A 59 -9.16 -32.41 -4.12
C SER A 59 -10.11 -31.31 -3.63
N ASP A 60 -11.23 -31.19 -4.32
CA ASP A 60 -12.32 -30.30 -3.92
C ASP A 60 -11.93 -28.82 -3.77
N VAL A 61 -10.98 -28.38 -4.58
CA VAL A 61 -10.54 -26.98 -4.58
C VAL A 61 -11.63 -26.09 -5.19
N THR A 62 -12.23 -25.25 -4.35
CA THR A 62 -13.28 -24.31 -4.73
C THR A 62 -12.84 -22.88 -4.58
N LYS A 63 -13.52 -21.97 -5.28
CA LYS A 63 -13.41 -20.51 -5.09
C LYS A 63 -14.76 -20.02 -4.62
N ASP A 64 -14.80 -19.42 -3.46
CA ASP A 64 -16.00 -18.80 -2.94
C ASP A 64 -16.12 -17.38 -3.46
N ALA A 65 -17.26 -17.05 -4.03
CA ALA A 65 -17.54 -15.71 -4.53
C ALA A 65 -17.84 -14.77 -3.36
N ILE A 66 -17.13 -13.68 -3.29
CA ILE A 66 -17.37 -12.58 -2.35
C ILE A 66 -17.59 -11.28 -3.13
N THR A 67 -18.32 -10.35 -2.53
CA THR A 67 -18.45 -8.99 -3.06
C THR A 67 -17.53 -8.07 -2.30
N VAL A 68 -16.74 -7.28 -3.03
CA VAL A 68 -15.81 -6.29 -2.48
C VAL A 68 -15.98 -4.99 -3.23
N ASP A 69 -15.61 -3.87 -2.61
CA ASP A 69 -15.56 -2.59 -3.29
C ASP A 69 -14.41 -2.59 -4.30
N GLY A 70 -14.72 -2.20 -5.53
CA GLY A 70 -13.72 -2.06 -6.58
C GLY A 70 -12.97 -0.74 -6.43
N TRP A 71 -11.65 -0.78 -6.56
CA TRP A 71 -10.80 0.40 -6.58
C TRP A 71 -9.75 0.31 -7.66
N GLU A 72 -9.62 1.37 -8.45
CA GLU A 72 -8.62 1.49 -9.49
C GLU A 72 -7.75 2.72 -9.24
N PHE A 73 -6.45 2.49 -9.11
CA PHE A 73 -5.44 3.55 -9.04
C PHE A 73 -4.76 3.70 -10.39
N LYS A 74 -4.77 4.90 -10.95
CA LYS A 74 -4.08 5.17 -12.23
C LYS A 74 -2.68 5.69 -11.99
N LYS A 75 -2.56 6.85 -11.37
CA LYS A 75 -1.29 7.45 -10.95
C LYS A 75 -1.52 8.58 -9.96
N ALA A 76 -0.53 8.86 -9.15
CA ALA A 76 -0.42 10.10 -8.40
C ALA A 76 1.04 10.59 -8.48
N VAL A 77 1.22 11.89 -8.64
CA VAL A 77 2.53 12.52 -8.79
C VAL A 77 2.60 13.75 -7.90
N LEU A 78 3.69 13.88 -7.16
CA LEU A 78 4.00 15.06 -6.36
C LEU A 78 5.09 15.87 -7.06
N HIS A 79 4.82 17.15 -7.31
CA HIS A 79 5.81 18.10 -7.78
C HIS A 79 6.17 19.04 -6.64
N PHE A 80 7.44 19.29 -6.42
CA PHE A 80 7.90 20.27 -5.46
C PHE A 80 9.21 20.92 -5.91
N THR A 81 9.51 22.06 -5.34
CA THR A 81 10.79 22.74 -5.54
C THR A 81 11.57 22.70 -4.24
N ALA A 82 12.78 22.15 -4.27
CA ALA A 82 13.67 22.10 -3.13
C ALA A 82 14.21 23.51 -2.78
N GLU A 83 14.82 23.65 -1.59
CA GLU A 83 15.38 24.94 -1.13
C GLU A 83 16.45 25.50 -2.06
N ASP A 84 17.18 24.65 -2.77
CA ASP A 84 18.20 25.04 -3.76
C ASP A 84 17.60 25.48 -5.11
N GLY A 85 16.27 25.46 -5.25
CA GLY A 85 15.55 25.80 -6.46
C GLY A 85 15.39 24.66 -7.46
N THR A 86 15.84 23.44 -7.13
CA THR A 86 15.67 22.27 -8.00
C THR A 86 14.23 21.79 -7.98
N ALA A 87 13.64 21.61 -9.17
CA ALA A 87 12.30 21.03 -9.32
C ALA A 87 12.38 19.51 -9.30
N HIS A 88 11.50 18.88 -8.54
CA HIS A 88 11.38 17.45 -8.40
C HIS A 88 9.99 16.98 -8.83
N GLU A 89 9.95 15.80 -9.44
CA GLU A 89 8.75 15.06 -9.74
C GLU A 89 8.86 13.66 -9.13
N VAL A 90 7.95 13.30 -8.25
CA VAL A 90 7.99 12.07 -7.47
C VAL A 90 6.71 11.28 -7.66
N GLN A 91 6.85 10.01 -8.00
CA GLN A 91 5.73 9.07 -8.08
C GLN A 91 5.24 8.71 -6.68
N LEU A 92 3.93 8.80 -6.47
CA LEU A 92 3.28 8.34 -5.25
C LEU A 92 2.57 6.99 -5.48
N GLY A 93 2.52 6.17 -4.44
CA GLY A 93 1.53 5.12 -4.29
C GLY A 93 0.25 5.66 -3.64
N ALA A 94 -0.76 4.81 -3.45
CA ALA A 94 -2.01 5.26 -2.85
C ALA A 94 -2.64 4.18 -1.96
N TYR A 95 -3.41 4.63 -0.99
CA TYR A 95 -4.24 3.81 -0.12
C TYR A 95 -5.69 4.07 -0.48
N GLN A 96 -6.36 3.12 -1.08
CA GLN A 96 -7.78 3.08 -1.49
C GLN A 96 -8.54 4.41 -1.32
N THR A 97 -8.07 5.44 -2.03
CA THR A 97 -8.59 6.81 -1.91
C THR A 97 -9.50 7.16 -3.08
N THR A 98 -10.48 8.02 -2.83
CA THR A 98 -11.33 8.63 -3.86
C THR A 98 -10.82 9.99 -4.35
N PHE A 99 -9.63 10.39 -3.92
CA PHE A 99 -9.03 11.68 -4.29
C PHE A 99 -8.65 11.72 -5.78
N VAL A 100 -9.19 12.70 -6.47
CA VAL A 100 -8.91 12.96 -7.89
C VAL A 100 -8.73 14.46 -8.09
N THR A 101 -7.77 14.86 -8.92
CA THR A 101 -7.58 16.24 -9.39
C THR A 101 -7.72 16.31 -10.91
N ASP A 102 -8.23 17.40 -11.45
CA ASP A 102 -8.34 17.65 -12.90
C ASP A 102 -7.06 18.27 -13.50
N GLY A 103 -5.95 18.14 -12.78
CA GLY A 103 -4.64 18.69 -13.11
C GLY A 103 -3.84 18.92 -11.84
N PRO A 104 -2.67 19.56 -11.93
CA PRO A 104 -1.88 19.92 -10.75
C PRO A 104 -2.66 20.90 -9.86
N GLU A 105 -2.73 20.60 -8.57
CA GLU A 105 -3.23 21.48 -7.52
C GLU A 105 -2.08 21.77 -6.53
N GLU A 106 -2.01 23.01 -6.04
CA GLU A 106 -0.99 23.42 -5.09
C GLU A 106 -1.47 23.27 -3.64
N PHE A 107 -0.60 22.73 -2.80
CA PHE A 107 -0.88 22.54 -1.38
C PHE A 107 0.35 22.91 -0.54
N GLU A 108 0.11 23.43 0.65
CA GLU A 108 1.13 23.41 1.69
C GLU A 108 1.36 21.98 2.18
N LEU A 109 2.62 21.61 2.42
CA LEU A 109 3.02 20.35 3.02
C LEU A 109 3.50 20.56 4.45
N MET A 110 3.05 19.74 5.39
CA MET A 110 3.52 19.77 6.78
C MET A 110 3.94 18.38 7.24
N TYR A 111 5.19 18.25 7.70
CA TYR A 111 5.65 17.01 8.35
C TYR A 111 5.18 16.93 9.79
N LEU A 112 4.59 15.80 10.17
CA LEU A 112 3.96 15.58 11.48
C LEU A 112 4.43 14.28 12.16
N GLY A 113 5.72 13.95 12.01
CA GLY A 113 6.28 12.80 12.71
C GLY A 113 5.48 11.53 12.43
N LYS A 114 4.90 10.94 13.47
CA LYS A 114 4.13 9.69 13.36
C LYS A 114 2.63 9.90 13.05
N GLY A 115 2.16 11.12 12.94
CA GLY A 115 0.76 11.44 12.70
C GLY A 115 -0.17 11.04 13.84
N THR A 116 0.33 10.98 15.08
CA THR A 116 -0.49 10.73 16.27
C THR A 116 -1.25 11.99 16.68
N ALA A 117 -2.26 11.84 17.52
CA ALA A 117 -3.06 12.99 17.97
C ALA A 117 -2.23 14.13 18.57
N SER A 118 -1.15 13.79 19.29
CA SER A 118 -0.22 14.75 19.90
C SER A 118 0.64 15.49 18.87
N ASP A 119 0.94 14.87 17.72
CA ASP A 119 1.74 15.52 16.67
C ASP A 119 1.00 16.70 16.03
N TYR A 120 -0.31 16.74 16.15
CA TYR A 120 -1.17 17.82 15.66
C TYR A 120 -1.40 18.95 16.66
N GLU A 121 -0.97 18.82 17.92
CA GLU A 121 -1.23 19.85 18.93
C GLU A 121 -0.60 21.19 18.54
N GLY A 122 -1.43 22.25 18.56
CA GLY A 122 -1.01 23.60 18.20
C GLY A 122 -0.72 23.83 16.71
N LYS A 123 -1.03 22.87 15.82
CA LYS A 123 -0.79 22.96 14.38
C LYS A 123 -2.12 23.01 13.62
N ASP A 124 -2.21 23.94 12.68
CA ASP A 124 -3.32 24.00 11.72
C ASP A 124 -2.91 23.30 10.41
N VAL A 125 -3.58 22.18 10.12
CA VAL A 125 -3.37 21.38 8.92
C VAL A 125 -4.54 21.45 7.95
N THR A 126 -5.50 22.33 8.21
CA THR A 126 -6.70 22.45 7.40
C THR A 126 -6.35 22.72 5.92
N GLY A 127 -6.78 21.82 5.05
CA GLY A 127 -6.54 21.90 3.61
C GLY A 127 -5.10 21.58 3.15
N LYS A 128 -4.20 21.25 4.08
CA LYS A 128 -2.78 20.94 3.76
C LYS A 128 -2.56 19.46 3.48
N LEU A 129 -1.45 19.14 2.81
CA LEU A 129 -0.90 17.79 2.80
C LEU A 129 -0.13 17.54 4.09
N VAL A 130 -0.27 16.36 4.66
CA VAL A 130 0.43 15.94 5.88
C VAL A 130 1.35 14.79 5.54
N LEU A 131 2.66 14.94 5.80
CA LEU A 131 3.65 13.89 5.65
C LEU A 131 3.91 13.24 7.01
N VAL A 132 3.89 11.90 7.05
CA VAL A 132 4.11 11.13 8.29
C VAL A 132 4.96 9.91 8.06
N ASP A 133 5.71 9.51 9.09
CA ASP A 133 6.44 8.25 9.15
C ASP A 133 5.54 7.16 9.73
N ILE A 134 5.44 6.03 9.06
CA ILE A 134 4.69 4.88 9.58
C ILE A 134 5.58 3.67 9.81
N ASN A 135 5.30 2.92 10.88
CA ASN A 135 5.90 1.63 11.15
C ASN A 135 4.78 0.62 11.45
N GLN A 136 4.41 -0.13 10.43
CA GLN A 136 3.28 -1.07 10.50
C GLN A 136 3.53 -2.27 11.41
N ARG A 137 4.78 -2.53 11.80
CA ARG A 137 5.12 -3.63 12.71
C ARG A 137 4.98 -3.22 14.18
N ASP A 138 5.60 -2.10 14.53
CA ASP A 138 5.83 -1.77 15.93
C ASP A 138 4.88 -0.67 16.45
N GLU A 139 4.10 -0.05 15.54
CA GLU A 139 3.24 1.08 15.86
C GLU A 139 1.82 0.89 15.30
N TRP A 140 1.46 1.71 14.30
CA TRP A 140 0.10 1.79 13.80
C TRP A 140 0.00 1.33 12.35
N TRP A 141 -1.13 0.72 12.03
CA TRP A 141 -1.56 0.60 10.64
C TRP A 141 -1.89 1.98 10.08
N ILE A 142 -1.78 2.11 8.76
CA ILE A 142 -2.04 3.37 8.03
C ILE A 142 -3.39 4.02 8.37
N ASN A 143 -4.41 3.26 8.70
CA ASN A 143 -5.74 3.76 9.03
C ASN A 143 -5.74 4.71 10.23
N TYR A 144 -4.88 4.52 11.23
CA TYR A 144 -4.84 5.42 12.38
C TYR A 144 -4.33 6.84 12.02
N PRO A 145 -3.15 7.03 11.43
CA PRO A 145 -2.69 8.36 11.02
C PRO A 145 -3.60 9.00 9.95
N VAL A 146 -4.19 8.22 9.04
CA VAL A 146 -5.18 8.72 8.07
C VAL A 146 -6.41 9.27 8.76
N TYR A 147 -6.92 8.56 9.77
CA TYR A 147 -8.06 9.03 10.55
C TYR A 147 -7.74 10.31 11.31
N GLN A 148 -6.56 10.43 11.92
CA GLN A 148 -6.12 11.65 12.59
C GLN A 148 -6.03 12.84 11.63
N ALA A 149 -5.41 12.67 10.47
CA ALA A 149 -5.31 13.70 9.44
C ALA A 149 -6.70 14.18 9.00
N HIS A 150 -7.61 13.24 8.74
CA HIS A 150 -8.99 13.54 8.37
C HIS A 150 -9.73 14.35 9.43
N LEU A 151 -9.67 13.93 10.70
CA LEU A 151 -10.32 14.64 11.83
C LEU A 151 -9.80 16.07 12.00
N LYS A 152 -8.56 16.32 11.62
CA LYS A 152 -7.91 17.64 11.71
C LYS A 152 -8.09 18.49 10.46
N GLY A 153 -8.83 18.01 9.46
CA GLY A 153 -9.14 18.74 8.25
C GLY A 153 -8.01 18.78 7.21
N ALA A 154 -7.02 17.90 7.30
CA ALA A 154 -6.00 17.78 6.27
C ALA A 154 -6.63 17.39 4.92
N ARG A 155 -6.06 17.89 3.82
CA ARG A 155 -6.52 17.57 2.46
C ARG A 155 -6.19 16.14 2.08
N ALA A 156 -4.99 15.67 2.43
CA ALA A 156 -4.55 14.29 2.28
C ALA A 156 -3.37 14.01 3.20
N LEU A 157 -3.15 12.72 3.47
CA LEU A 157 -1.96 12.24 4.15
C LEU A 157 -1.01 11.59 3.12
N ILE A 158 0.29 11.80 3.29
CA ILE A 158 1.35 11.10 2.58
C ILE A 158 2.16 10.32 3.61
N ALA A 159 2.26 9.00 3.44
CA ALA A 159 2.95 8.13 4.39
C ALA A 159 4.30 7.65 3.85
N VAL A 160 5.33 7.72 4.69
CA VAL A 160 6.63 7.10 4.48
C VAL A 160 6.69 5.81 5.28
N GLN A 161 6.95 4.68 4.65
CA GLN A 161 7.10 3.39 5.33
C GLN A 161 8.50 3.32 5.97
N CYS A 162 8.64 3.71 7.23
CA CYS A 162 9.92 3.73 7.95
C CYS A 162 10.25 2.42 8.65
N GLY A 163 9.27 1.55 8.87
CA GLY A 163 9.43 0.23 9.49
C GLY A 163 8.32 -0.74 9.08
N GLY A 164 8.58 -2.04 9.24
CA GLY A 164 7.64 -3.09 8.84
C GLY A 164 8.11 -4.48 9.21
N TYR A 165 7.48 -5.51 8.64
CA TYR A 165 7.73 -6.92 8.96
C TYR A 165 8.92 -7.53 8.22
N GLY A 166 9.68 -6.77 7.48
CA GLY A 166 10.83 -7.23 6.74
C GLY A 166 11.72 -6.07 6.34
N GLU A 167 12.67 -6.36 5.49
CA GLU A 167 13.49 -5.34 4.84
C GLU A 167 12.58 -4.54 3.87
N ILE A 168 12.70 -3.22 3.92
CA ILE A 168 11.93 -2.32 3.09
C ILE A 168 12.89 -1.69 2.08
N ASP A 169 12.60 -1.90 0.81
CA ASP A 169 13.30 -1.24 -0.28
C ASP A 169 13.07 0.28 -0.19
N ASP A 170 14.14 1.06 -0.37
CA ASP A 170 14.09 2.51 -0.27
C ASP A 170 13.24 3.18 -1.38
N GLU A 171 13.03 2.49 -2.48
CA GLU A 171 12.19 2.94 -3.60
C GLU A 171 10.75 2.38 -3.54
N ALA A 172 10.44 1.53 -2.56
CA ALA A 172 9.14 0.88 -2.46
C ALA A 172 8.01 1.89 -2.20
N LEU A 173 6.91 1.70 -2.92
CA LEU A 173 5.65 2.40 -2.74
C LEU A 173 4.59 1.43 -2.23
N ASN A 174 3.76 1.88 -1.32
CA ASN A 174 2.61 1.11 -0.87
C ASN A 174 1.38 1.40 -1.75
N ALA A 175 0.64 0.34 -2.01
CA ALA A 175 -0.72 0.42 -2.52
C ALA A 175 -1.54 -0.65 -1.80
N GLN A 176 -2.43 -0.23 -0.94
CA GLN A 176 -3.22 -1.17 -0.13
C GLN A 176 -4.57 -0.59 0.22
N ASP A 177 -5.50 -1.48 0.54
CA ASP A 177 -6.77 -1.13 1.14
C ASP A 177 -6.55 -0.55 2.53
N ILE A 178 -7.33 0.45 2.89
CA ILE A 178 -7.42 0.94 4.25
C ILE A 178 -8.84 0.81 4.78
N ALA A 179 -8.93 0.31 5.99
CA ALA A 179 -10.15 0.42 6.78
C ALA A 179 -10.17 1.79 7.45
N GLY A 180 -10.71 2.77 6.79
CA GLY A 180 -10.75 4.14 7.29
C GLY A 180 -11.95 4.90 6.73
N PRO A 181 -12.08 6.18 7.03
CA PRO A 181 -13.13 7.00 6.45
C PRO A 181 -13.00 7.01 4.92
N GLU A 182 -14.09 6.76 4.21
CA GLU A 182 -14.13 6.74 2.73
C GLU A 182 -13.58 8.02 2.09
N ASN A 183 -13.66 9.14 2.83
CA ASN A 183 -13.27 10.47 2.37
C ASN A 183 -11.91 10.92 2.90
N ALA A 184 -11.09 10.02 3.46
CA ALA A 184 -9.78 10.36 3.99
C ALA A 184 -8.68 9.98 2.99
N PRO A 185 -8.26 10.90 2.08
CA PRO A 185 -7.26 10.58 1.09
C PRO A 185 -5.91 10.28 1.71
N ALA A 186 -5.26 9.20 1.22
CA ALA A 186 -3.93 8.82 1.65
C ALA A 186 -3.09 8.32 0.48
N PHE A 187 -1.82 8.70 0.50
CA PHE A 187 -0.81 8.33 -0.48
C PHE A 187 0.43 7.78 0.22
N SER A 188 1.26 7.04 -0.50
CA SER A 188 2.58 6.66 -0.04
C SER A 188 3.66 7.34 -0.87
N ILE A 189 4.78 7.63 -0.23
CA ILE A 189 6.00 8.10 -0.88
C ILE A 189 7.14 7.14 -0.52
N SER A 190 8.11 6.98 -1.41
CA SER A 190 9.28 6.16 -1.13
C SER A 190 10.15 6.78 -0.03
N ARG A 191 10.94 5.97 0.67
CA ARG A 191 11.91 6.47 1.67
C ARG A 191 12.98 7.33 1.02
N LYS A 192 13.33 7.02 -0.23
CA LYS A 192 14.32 7.77 -1.00
C LYS A 192 13.86 9.18 -1.35
N ASP A 193 12.55 9.34 -1.62
CA ASP A 193 11.99 10.60 -2.12
C ASP A 193 11.39 11.46 -1.00
N ALA A 194 11.26 10.92 0.20
CA ALA A 194 10.77 11.62 1.39
C ALA A 194 11.88 12.34 2.13
#